data_bcea122a01d2db7e2a1c12dcccc3d2ed
#
_entry.id   bcea122a01d2db7e2a1c12dcccc3d2ed
#
_cell.length_a   1.000
_cell.length_b   1.000
_cell.length_c   1.000
_cell.angle_alpha   90.00
_cell.angle_beta   90.00
_cell.angle_gamma   90.00
#
_symmetry.space_group_name_H-M   'P 1'
#
loop_
_entity.id
_entity.type
_entity.pdbx_description
1 polymer ?
#
loop_
_entity_poly.entity_id
_entity_poly.type
_entity_poly.pdbx_seq_one_letter_code
_entity_poly.pdbx_strand_id
1 'polypeptide(L)'
;MLKKIIYLNIAVFILIFIAAIVAFYGYNYPTRFRLVYDFKDYGLEIILLILIVILIAAALVASLNIKNLDFKNKFFRIILILNSLVLFFTIYEGLDGYLKNRKVLTDLENEYIQQAKIDIKNDQVTYRFAGGLELPMYTEKTIQKIDSIHQKYGVTYFNTGCILLEINNKAQEKYEITVKPYLENRNGKDWESKMKKEIEKIKEKSL
;
A
#
# COMPACT_ATOMS: atom_id res chain seq x y z
N MET A 1 -10.16 -19.90 -39.22
CA MET A 1 -10.90 -19.63 -37.97
C MET A 1 -10.12 -20.09 -36.72
N LEU A 2 -9.60 -21.30 -36.67
CA LEU A 2 -8.82 -21.84 -35.52
C LEU A 2 -7.59 -21.00 -35.14
N LYS A 3 -6.79 -20.56 -36.10
CA LYS A 3 -5.63 -19.68 -35.82
C LYS A 3 -6.01 -18.42 -35.05
N LYS A 4 -7.11 -17.76 -35.37
CA LYS A 4 -7.58 -16.56 -34.65
C LYS A 4 -7.93 -16.86 -33.19
N ILE A 5 -8.57 -18.03 -32.93
CA ILE A 5 -8.93 -18.46 -31.58
C ILE A 5 -7.65 -18.75 -30.75
N ILE A 6 -6.64 -19.35 -31.36
CA ILE A 6 -5.34 -19.59 -30.67
C ILE A 6 -4.68 -18.28 -30.29
N TYR A 7 -4.57 -17.31 -31.19
CA TYR A 7 -4.00 -15.98 -30.86
C TYR A 7 -4.79 -15.27 -29.75
N LEU A 8 -6.12 -15.40 -29.76
CA LEU A 8 -6.97 -14.82 -28.73
C LEU A 8 -6.72 -15.48 -27.36
N ASN A 9 -6.55 -16.80 -27.33
CA ASN A 9 -6.20 -17.53 -26.10
C ASN A 9 -4.85 -17.06 -25.54
N ILE A 10 -3.83 -16.87 -26.40
CA ILE A 10 -2.53 -16.35 -25.97
C ILE A 10 -2.66 -14.95 -25.40
N ALA A 11 -3.43 -14.08 -26.05
CA ALA A 11 -3.66 -12.72 -25.56
C ALA A 11 -4.36 -12.72 -24.19
N VAL A 12 -5.44 -13.52 -24.03
CA VAL A 12 -6.15 -13.63 -22.75
C VAL A 12 -5.25 -14.22 -21.66
N PHE A 13 -4.41 -15.20 -21.99
CA PHE A 13 -3.43 -15.77 -21.06
C PHE A 13 -2.46 -14.70 -20.54
N ILE A 14 -1.89 -13.89 -21.42
CA ILE A 14 -0.99 -12.79 -21.03
C ILE A 14 -1.74 -11.77 -20.18
N LEU A 15 -2.97 -11.43 -20.55
CA LEU A 15 -3.79 -10.48 -19.80
C LEU A 15 -4.13 -10.97 -18.38
N ILE A 16 -4.29 -12.28 -18.14
CA ILE A 16 -4.50 -12.83 -16.80
C ILE A 16 -3.31 -12.53 -15.89
N PHE A 17 -2.07 -12.73 -16.38
CA PHE A 17 -0.87 -12.43 -15.59
C PHE A 17 -0.74 -10.94 -15.29
N ILE A 18 -1.00 -10.08 -16.29
CA ILE A 18 -0.99 -8.63 -16.07
C ILE A 18 -2.07 -8.24 -15.05
N ALA A 19 -3.27 -8.75 -15.21
CA ALA A 19 -4.39 -8.47 -14.29
C ALA A 19 -4.09 -8.95 -12.86
N ALA A 20 -3.42 -10.09 -12.69
CA ALA A 20 -3.02 -10.60 -11.39
C ALA A 20 -2.02 -9.68 -10.67
N ILE A 21 -1.02 -9.20 -11.39
CA ILE A 21 -0.05 -8.24 -10.85
C ILE A 21 -0.77 -6.96 -10.44
N VAL A 22 -1.64 -6.43 -11.30
CA VAL A 22 -2.42 -5.22 -11.01
C VAL A 22 -3.36 -5.42 -9.82
N ALA A 23 -4.03 -6.58 -9.74
CA ALA A 23 -4.89 -6.94 -8.62
C ALA A 23 -4.11 -7.02 -7.30
N PHE A 24 -2.91 -7.59 -7.31
CA PHE A 24 -2.04 -7.63 -6.15
C PHE A 24 -1.74 -6.22 -5.61
N TYR A 25 -1.40 -5.26 -6.49
CA TYR A 25 -1.22 -3.87 -6.08
C TYR A 25 -2.52 -3.23 -5.57
N GLY A 26 -3.66 -3.57 -6.16
CA GLY A 26 -4.97 -3.11 -5.68
C GLY A 26 -5.27 -3.58 -4.26
N TYR A 27 -5.06 -4.85 -4.00
CA TYR A 27 -5.27 -5.45 -2.68
C TYR A 27 -4.35 -4.89 -1.59
N ASN A 28 -3.15 -4.48 -1.95
CA ASN A 28 -2.15 -4.01 -1.00
C ASN A 28 -2.00 -2.47 -0.99
N TYR A 29 -2.86 -1.75 -1.72
CA TYR A 29 -2.85 -0.30 -1.73
C TYR A 29 -3.02 0.27 -0.29
N PRO A 30 -2.24 1.30 0.14
CA PRO A 30 -1.28 2.09 -0.62
C PRO A 30 0.18 1.57 -0.59
N THR A 31 0.41 0.34 -0.18
CA THR A 31 1.75 -0.24 -0.05
C THR A 31 2.47 -0.25 -1.42
N ARG A 32 3.73 0.17 -1.42
CA ARG A 32 4.57 0.18 -2.62
C ARG A 32 5.43 -1.07 -2.64
N PHE A 33 5.27 -1.87 -3.69
CA PHE A 33 6.07 -3.06 -3.93
C PHE A 33 7.08 -2.85 -5.05
N ARG A 34 8.20 -3.57 -4.97
CA ARG A 34 9.21 -3.63 -6.02
C ARG A 34 8.96 -4.86 -6.87
N LEU A 35 8.58 -4.66 -8.15
CA LEU A 35 8.20 -5.73 -9.09
C LEU A 35 9.12 -6.97 -9.06
N VAL A 36 10.42 -6.77 -8.92
CA VAL A 36 11.41 -7.87 -8.96
C VAL A 36 11.55 -8.57 -7.62
N TYR A 37 11.44 -7.84 -6.50
CA TYR A 37 11.68 -8.40 -5.16
C TYR A 37 10.46 -9.12 -4.61
N ASP A 38 9.27 -8.63 -4.94
CA ASP A 38 8.01 -9.12 -4.39
C ASP A 38 7.32 -10.10 -5.34
N PHE A 39 8.04 -10.60 -6.36
CA PHE A 39 7.50 -11.51 -7.39
C PHE A 39 6.85 -12.78 -6.80
N LYS A 40 7.35 -13.29 -5.67
CA LYS A 40 6.80 -14.46 -4.98
C LYS A 40 5.44 -14.18 -4.35
N ASP A 41 5.17 -12.93 -4.00
CA ASP A 41 3.96 -12.55 -3.27
C ASP A 41 2.76 -12.30 -4.20
N TYR A 42 2.98 -12.27 -5.53
CA TYR A 42 1.91 -12.03 -6.51
C TYR A 42 0.91 -13.19 -6.68
N GLY A 43 1.14 -14.32 -6.01
CA GLY A 43 0.25 -15.48 -6.12
C GLY A 43 0.21 -16.13 -7.51
N LEU A 44 1.24 -15.93 -8.32
CA LEU A 44 1.32 -16.46 -9.68
C LEU A 44 1.28 -17.99 -9.73
N GLU A 45 1.74 -18.65 -8.67
CA GLU A 45 1.66 -20.11 -8.51
C GLU A 45 0.21 -20.59 -8.48
N ILE A 46 -0.66 -19.86 -7.78
CA ILE A 46 -2.10 -20.18 -7.70
C ILE A 46 -2.74 -20.00 -9.09
N ILE A 47 -2.37 -18.95 -9.80
CA ILE A 47 -2.87 -18.70 -11.16
C ILE A 47 -2.45 -19.82 -12.10
N LEU A 48 -1.19 -20.24 -12.05
CA LEU A 48 -0.70 -21.37 -12.82
C LEU A 48 -1.48 -22.65 -12.52
N LEU A 49 -1.74 -22.93 -11.24
CA LEU A 49 -2.55 -24.07 -10.82
C LEU A 49 -3.97 -24.00 -11.41
N ILE A 50 -4.63 -22.85 -11.34
CA ILE A 50 -5.97 -22.62 -11.93
C ILE A 50 -5.93 -22.87 -13.44
N LEU A 51 -4.93 -22.37 -14.15
CA LEU A 51 -4.78 -22.56 -15.59
C LEU A 51 -4.59 -24.03 -15.96
N ILE A 52 -3.83 -24.80 -15.16
CA ILE A 52 -3.68 -26.26 -15.36
C ILE A 52 -5.03 -26.96 -15.17
N VAL A 53 -5.78 -26.63 -14.14
CA VAL A 53 -7.13 -27.19 -13.90
C VAL A 53 -8.06 -26.89 -15.08
N ILE A 54 -8.02 -25.65 -15.60
CA ILE A 54 -8.78 -25.24 -16.78
C ILE A 54 -8.42 -26.08 -18.00
N LEU A 55 -7.12 -26.34 -18.25
CA LEU A 55 -6.68 -27.17 -19.38
C LEU A 55 -7.24 -28.61 -19.29
N ILE A 56 -7.18 -29.19 -18.09
CA ILE A 56 -7.71 -30.53 -17.85
C ILE A 56 -9.24 -30.56 -18.06
N ALA A 57 -9.97 -29.61 -17.47
CA ALA A 57 -11.42 -29.50 -17.61
C ALA A 57 -11.83 -29.28 -19.07
N ALA A 58 -11.13 -28.42 -19.80
CA ALA A 58 -11.38 -28.18 -21.22
C ALA A 58 -11.14 -29.42 -22.08
N ALA A 59 -10.09 -30.22 -21.76
CA ALA A 59 -9.80 -31.47 -22.46
C ALA A 59 -10.93 -32.51 -22.22
N LEU A 60 -11.37 -32.67 -20.98
CA LEU A 60 -12.45 -33.57 -20.61
C LEU A 60 -13.77 -33.20 -21.33
N VAL A 61 -14.16 -31.93 -21.31
CA VAL A 61 -15.38 -31.45 -21.95
C VAL A 61 -15.27 -31.54 -23.49
N ALA A 62 -14.10 -31.26 -24.06
CA ALA A 62 -13.87 -31.35 -25.50
C ALA A 62 -13.91 -32.79 -26.02
N SER A 63 -13.64 -33.80 -25.19
CA SER A 63 -13.71 -35.22 -25.54
C SER A 63 -15.15 -35.71 -25.65
N LEU A 64 -16.11 -35.01 -25.06
CA LEU A 64 -17.52 -35.35 -25.17
C LEU A 64 -18.02 -35.13 -26.62
N ASN A 65 -18.89 -36.02 -27.11
CA ASN A 65 -19.40 -35.96 -28.50
C ASN A 65 -20.55 -34.93 -28.61
N ILE A 66 -20.21 -33.64 -28.41
CA ILE A 66 -21.18 -32.54 -28.44
C ILE A 66 -21.03 -31.82 -29.79
N LYS A 67 -22.12 -31.73 -30.57
CA LYS A 67 -22.18 -31.09 -31.89
C LYS A 67 -21.05 -31.57 -32.82
N ASN A 68 -21.24 -31.63 -34.10
CA ASN A 68 -20.27 -32.07 -35.12
C ASN A 68 -19.00 -31.18 -35.21
N LEU A 69 -18.44 -30.76 -34.08
CA LEU A 69 -17.21 -29.96 -34.02
C LEU A 69 -16.03 -30.87 -33.72
N ASP A 70 -14.93 -30.65 -34.42
CA ASP A 70 -13.63 -31.27 -34.14
C ASP A 70 -13.15 -30.96 -32.72
N PHE A 71 -12.46 -31.93 -32.07
CA PHE A 71 -11.90 -31.81 -30.71
C PHE A 71 -11.12 -30.52 -30.53
N LYS A 72 -10.20 -30.19 -31.45
CA LYS A 72 -9.36 -28.98 -31.37
C LYS A 72 -10.19 -27.71 -31.31
N ASN A 73 -11.24 -27.60 -32.13
CA ASN A 73 -12.10 -26.42 -32.15
C ASN A 73 -12.90 -26.29 -30.85
N LYS A 74 -13.40 -27.39 -30.28
CA LYS A 74 -14.07 -27.39 -28.97
C LYS A 74 -13.11 -26.97 -27.86
N PHE A 75 -11.98 -27.63 -27.80
CA PHE A 75 -10.95 -27.40 -26.78
C PHE A 75 -10.54 -25.93 -26.69
N PHE A 76 -10.09 -25.31 -27.78
CA PHE A 76 -9.65 -23.91 -27.75
C PHE A 76 -10.79 -22.91 -27.48
N ARG A 77 -12.03 -23.23 -27.84
CA ARG A 77 -13.18 -22.37 -27.49
C ARG A 77 -13.51 -22.46 -26.01
N ILE A 78 -13.45 -23.64 -25.40
CA ILE A 78 -13.72 -23.85 -23.97
C ILE A 78 -12.67 -23.16 -23.16
N ILE A 79 -11.36 -23.33 -23.49
CA ILE A 79 -10.27 -22.63 -22.84
C ILE A 79 -10.48 -21.11 -22.90
N LEU A 80 -10.84 -20.57 -24.08
CA LEU A 80 -11.06 -19.15 -24.24
C LEU A 80 -12.16 -18.63 -23.32
N ILE A 81 -13.28 -19.35 -23.22
CA ILE A 81 -14.38 -18.96 -22.34
C ILE A 81 -13.94 -19.02 -20.87
N LEU A 82 -13.32 -20.12 -20.43
CA LEU A 82 -12.90 -20.29 -19.04
C LEU A 82 -11.83 -19.28 -18.64
N ASN A 83 -10.81 -19.06 -19.47
CA ASN A 83 -9.79 -18.05 -19.21
C ASN A 83 -10.36 -16.64 -19.21
N SER A 84 -11.34 -16.33 -20.05
CA SER A 84 -12.03 -15.03 -20.03
C SER A 84 -12.80 -14.81 -18.72
N LEU A 85 -13.41 -15.86 -18.17
CA LEU A 85 -14.07 -15.79 -16.85
C LEU A 85 -13.05 -15.56 -15.72
N VAL A 86 -11.90 -16.25 -15.77
CA VAL A 86 -10.81 -16.02 -14.79
C VAL A 86 -10.29 -14.59 -14.90
N LEU A 87 -10.05 -14.09 -16.10
CA LEU A 87 -9.61 -12.72 -16.33
C LEU A 87 -10.61 -11.71 -15.73
N PHE A 88 -11.90 -11.90 -16.04
CA PHE A 88 -12.95 -11.02 -15.51
C PHE A 88 -13.00 -11.05 -13.98
N PHE A 89 -12.94 -12.24 -13.38
CA PHE A 89 -12.93 -12.40 -11.92
C PHE A 89 -11.70 -11.75 -11.28
N THR A 90 -10.52 -11.95 -11.87
CA THR A 90 -9.27 -11.33 -11.35
C THR A 90 -9.35 -9.80 -11.40
N ILE A 91 -9.88 -9.23 -12.48
CA ILE A 91 -10.05 -7.77 -12.58
C ILE A 91 -11.08 -7.28 -11.56
N TYR A 92 -12.20 -7.98 -11.42
CA TYR A 92 -13.25 -7.63 -10.47
C TYR A 92 -12.72 -7.59 -9.02
N GLU A 93 -12.07 -8.66 -8.59
CA GLU A 93 -11.48 -8.77 -7.27
C GLU A 93 -10.42 -7.66 -7.03
N GLY A 94 -9.50 -7.46 -7.99
CA GLY A 94 -8.48 -6.43 -7.87
C GLY A 94 -9.05 -5.02 -7.74
N LEU A 95 -10.12 -4.70 -8.47
CA LEU A 95 -10.83 -3.42 -8.35
C LEU A 95 -11.55 -3.27 -7.01
N ASP A 96 -12.23 -4.32 -6.55
CA ASP A 96 -12.93 -4.31 -5.26
C ASP A 96 -11.94 -4.10 -4.11
N GLY A 97 -10.82 -4.84 -4.11
CA GLY A 97 -9.74 -4.67 -3.13
C GLY A 97 -9.17 -3.24 -3.13
N TYR A 98 -8.89 -2.69 -4.31
CA TYR A 98 -8.41 -1.32 -4.45
C TYR A 98 -9.41 -0.29 -3.90
N LEU A 99 -10.69 -0.40 -4.27
CA LEU A 99 -11.72 0.54 -3.83
C LEU A 99 -11.94 0.50 -2.31
N LYS A 100 -11.92 -0.70 -1.71
CA LYS A 100 -12.01 -0.87 -0.26
C LYS A 100 -10.83 -0.22 0.46
N ASN A 101 -9.60 -0.52 0.03
CA ASN A 101 -8.40 0.03 0.64
C ASN A 101 -8.30 1.55 0.46
N ARG A 102 -8.67 2.06 -0.72
CA ARG A 102 -8.73 3.50 -0.97
C ARG A 102 -9.73 4.20 -0.05
N LYS A 103 -10.90 3.59 0.19
CA LYS A 103 -11.89 4.12 1.12
C LYS A 103 -11.33 4.19 2.54
N VAL A 104 -10.73 3.09 3.04
CA VAL A 104 -10.11 3.04 4.37
C VAL A 104 -9.02 4.12 4.50
N LEU A 105 -8.17 4.29 3.48
CA LEU A 105 -7.16 5.35 3.48
C LEU A 105 -7.80 6.74 3.55
N THR A 106 -8.84 7.00 2.73
CA THR A 106 -9.51 8.30 2.70
C THR A 106 -10.15 8.63 4.05
N ASP A 107 -10.80 7.66 4.67
CA ASP A 107 -11.42 7.83 5.98
C ASP A 107 -10.35 8.14 7.05
N LEU A 108 -9.23 7.43 7.02
CA LEU A 108 -8.09 7.66 7.92
C LEU A 108 -7.42 9.03 7.67
N GLU A 109 -7.21 9.42 6.41
CA GLU A 109 -6.68 10.75 6.05
C GLU A 109 -7.57 11.87 6.61
N ASN A 110 -8.90 11.71 6.51
CA ASN A 110 -9.85 12.68 7.06
C ASN A 110 -9.78 12.77 8.58
N GLU A 111 -9.63 11.63 9.28
CA GLU A 111 -9.43 11.59 10.72
C GLU A 111 -8.17 12.35 11.12
N TYR A 112 -7.04 12.11 10.45
CA TYR A 112 -5.78 12.79 10.71
C TYR A 112 -5.83 14.30 10.41
N ILE A 113 -6.56 14.72 9.36
CA ILE A 113 -6.80 16.13 9.07
C ILE A 113 -7.64 16.79 10.19
N GLN A 114 -8.66 16.12 10.71
CA GLN A 114 -9.44 16.65 11.83
C GLN A 114 -8.60 16.75 13.10
N GLN A 115 -7.79 15.73 13.39
CA GLN A 115 -6.85 15.76 14.51
C GLN A 115 -5.86 16.92 14.37
N ALA A 116 -5.30 17.14 13.18
CA ALA A 116 -4.42 18.28 12.92
C ALA A 116 -5.08 19.63 13.24
N LYS A 117 -6.35 19.81 12.89
CA LYS A 117 -7.09 21.04 13.20
C LYS A 117 -7.31 21.23 14.70
N ILE A 118 -7.53 20.14 15.45
CA ILE A 118 -7.65 20.16 16.91
C ILE A 118 -6.32 20.52 17.54
N ASP A 119 -5.24 19.92 17.10
CA ASP A 119 -3.89 20.14 17.61
C ASP A 119 -3.43 21.58 17.34
N ILE A 120 -3.71 22.12 16.16
CA ILE A 120 -3.47 23.52 15.81
C ILE A 120 -4.23 24.45 16.80
N LYS A 121 -5.50 24.16 17.06
CA LYS A 121 -6.31 24.98 17.99
C LYS A 121 -5.77 24.96 19.41
N ASN A 122 -5.17 23.84 19.81
CA ASN A 122 -4.61 23.66 21.15
C ASN A 122 -3.14 24.10 21.26
N ASP A 123 -2.54 24.59 20.18
CA ASP A 123 -1.09 24.91 20.08
C ASP A 123 -0.18 23.73 20.46
N GLN A 124 -0.58 22.51 20.10
CA GLN A 124 0.13 21.27 20.47
C GLN A 124 0.10 20.25 19.33
N VAL A 125 1.04 20.39 18.41
CA VAL A 125 1.17 19.50 17.24
C VAL A 125 1.92 18.23 17.63
N THR A 126 1.36 17.05 17.32
CA THR A 126 1.97 15.76 17.66
C THR A 126 2.43 15.01 16.40
N TYR A 127 3.75 14.94 16.21
CA TYR A 127 4.37 14.10 15.18
C TYR A 127 4.49 12.66 15.69
N ARG A 128 3.94 11.72 14.94
CA ARG A 128 4.03 10.27 15.23
C ARG A 128 5.09 9.65 14.34
N PHE A 129 5.95 8.82 14.91
CA PHE A 129 7.00 8.12 14.16
C PHE A 129 7.22 6.71 14.71
N ALA A 130 7.67 5.79 13.87
CA ALA A 130 8.09 4.47 14.32
C ALA A 130 9.60 4.48 14.57
N GLY A 131 9.98 4.59 15.84
CA GLY A 131 11.37 4.66 16.29
C GLY A 131 11.94 3.33 16.80
N GLY A 132 11.14 2.27 16.78
CA GLY A 132 11.55 1.00 17.38
C GLY A 132 11.57 1.03 18.91
N LEU A 133 12.33 0.12 19.51
CA LEU A 133 12.60 0.13 20.95
C LEU A 133 13.72 1.13 21.21
N GLU A 134 13.38 2.29 21.75
CA GLU A 134 14.38 3.27 22.18
C GLU A 134 15.05 2.81 23.48
N LEU A 135 16.33 2.49 23.40
CA LEU A 135 17.16 2.43 24.60
C LEU A 135 17.45 3.87 25.04
N PRO A 136 17.30 4.22 26.33
CA PRO A 136 17.57 5.56 26.82
C PRO A 136 19.05 5.89 26.65
N MET A 137 19.39 6.60 25.56
CA MET A 137 20.76 7.04 25.28
C MET A 137 21.17 8.27 26.11
N TYR A 138 20.20 8.94 26.74
CA TYR A 138 20.38 10.16 27.48
C TYR A 138 19.79 10.06 28.89
N THR A 139 20.32 10.86 29.80
CA THR A 139 19.78 10.97 31.16
C THR A 139 18.37 11.57 31.12
N GLU A 140 17.54 11.24 32.10
CA GLU A 140 16.17 11.78 32.22
C GLU A 140 16.15 13.32 32.19
N LYS A 141 17.14 13.96 32.82
CA LYS A 141 17.30 15.41 32.79
C LYS A 141 17.59 15.99 31.41
N THR A 142 18.29 15.23 30.56
CA THR A 142 18.56 15.62 29.18
C THR A 142 17.29 15.48 28.33
N ILE A 143 16.53 14.41 28.53
CA ILE A 143 15.25 14.19 27.86
C ILE A 143 14.27 15.32 28.19
N GLN A 144 14.11 15.68 29.47
CA GLN A 144 13.23 16.79 29.89
C GLN A 144 13.62 18.13 29.25
N LYS A 145 14.92 18.39 29.06
CA LYS A 145 15.38 19.60 28.35
C LYS A 145 15.02 19.56 26.86
N ILE A 146 15.15 18.40 26.20
CA ILE A 146 14.76 18.21 24.81
C ILE A 146 13.25 18.43 24.67
N ASP A 147 12.43 17.84 25.56
CA ASP A 147 10.98 18.01 25.56
C ASP A 147 10.58 19.47 25.78
N SER A 148 11.29 20.21 26.62
CA SER A 148 11.07 21.66 26.81
C SER A 148 11.31 22.45 25.51
N ILE A 149 12.32 22.04 24.71
CA ILE A 149 12.53 22.66 23.40
C ILE A 149 11.37 22.29 22.45
N HIS A 150 10.95 21.03 22.39
CA HIS A 150 9.81 20.62 21.57
C HIS A 150 8.56 21.45 21.92
N GLN A 151 8.24 21.57 23.20
CA GLN A 151 7.11 22.40 23.70
C GLN A 151 7.24 23.87 23.32
N LYS A 152 8.44 24.45 23.39
CA LYS A 152 8.73 25.84 22.95
C LYS A 152 8.29 26.07 21.49
N TYR A 153 8.52 25.08 20.63
CA TYR A 153 8.11 25.11 19.21
C TYR A 153 6.69 24.61 18.96
N GLY A 154 5.93 24.24 20.01
CA GLY A 154 4.56 23.75 19.90
C GLY A 154 4.45 22.37 19.28
N VAL A 155 5.49 21.54 19.39
CA VAL A 155 5.52 20.19 18.83
C VAL A 155 5.80 19.16 19.90
N THR A 156 5.28 17.94 19.69
CA THR A 156 5.55 16.75 20.49
C THR A 156 5.88 15.62 19.54
N TYR A 157 6.84 14.78 19.89
CA TYR A 157 7.19 13.58 19.11
C TYR A 157 6.75 12.33 19.88
N PHE A 158 5.93 11.52 19.24
CA PHE A 158 5.40 10.29 19.84
C PHE A 158 5.87 9.07 19.07
N ASN A 159 6.64 8.20 19.75
CA ASN A 159 7.09 6.95 19.19
C ASN A 159 5.96 5.91 19.22
N THR A 160 5.53 5.45 18.06
CA THR A 160 4.45 4.43 17.90
C THR A 160 4.97 2.99 17.95
N GLY A 161 6.27 2.79 18.20
CA GLY A 161 6.92 1.48 18.27
C GLY A 161 7.52 1.02 16.94
N CYS A 162 7.50 -0.31 16.70
CA CYS A 162 8.25 -0.91 15.59
C CYS A 162 7.46 -1.13 14.30
N ILE A 163 6.13 -0.96 14.32
CA ILE A 163 5.28 -1.32 13.17
C ILE A 163 4.95 -0.08 12.36
N LEU A 164 5.47 -0.03 11.14
CA LEU A 164 5.12 0.95 10.12
C LEU A 164 4.11 0.32 9.17
N LEU A 165 2.83 0.70 9.30
CA LEU A 165 1.84 0.43 8.28
C LEU A 165 1.85 1.57 7.26
N GLU A 166 2.03 1.26 5.99
CA GLU A 166 2.09 2.27 4.91
C GLU A 166 0.84 3.15 4.86
N ILE A 167 -0.32 2.59 5.20
CA ILE A 167 -1.58 3.35 5.28
C ILE A 167 -1.53 4.44 6.35
N ASN A 168 -0.90 4.16 7.51
CA ASN A 168 -0.74 5.16 8.57
C ASN A 168 0.26 6.25 8.18
N ASN A 169 1.34 5.87 7.46
CA ASN A 169 2.30 6.83 6.94
C ASN A 169 1.64 7.80 5.96
N LYS A 170 0.78 7.29 5.08
CA LYS A 170 0.03 8.12 4.12
C LYS A 170 -0.95 9.07 4.80
N ALA A 171 -1.63 8.62 5.84
CA ALA A 171 -2.50 9.48 6.64
C ALA A 171 -1.68 10.52 7.43
N GLN A 172 -0.53 10.13 7.99
CA GLN A 172 0.39 11.04 8.68
C GLN A 172 0.93 12.13 7.73
N GLU A 173 1.23 11.82 6.46
CA GLU A 173 1.60 12.84 5.45
C GLU A 173 0.54 13.94 5.35
N LYS A 174 -0.75 13.60 5.41
CA LYS A 174 -1.86 14.58 5.37
C LYS A 174 -1.92 15.43 6.64
N TYR A 175 -1.70 14.82 7.80
CA TYR A 175 -1.56 15.55 9.05
C TYR A 175 -0.43 16.59 8.96
N GLU A 176 0.75 16.17 8.54
CA GLU A 176 1.94 17.01 8.42
C GLU A 176 1.74 18.19 7.45
N ILE A 177 1.15 17.92 6.28
CA ILE A 177 0.81 18.96 5.31
C ILE A 177 -0.16 19.99 5.93
N THR A 178 -1.10 19.52 6.76
CA THR A 178 -2.11 20.40 7.40
C THR A 178 -1.51 21.26 8.49
N VAL A 179 -0.61 20.74 9.33
CA VAL A 179 -0.01 21.49 10.44
C VAL A 179 1.15 22.39 10.02
N LYS A 180 1.82 22.09 8.91
CA LYS A 180 3.02 22.80 8.44
C LYS A 180 2.83 24.32 8.32
N PRO A 181 1.79 24.85 7.64
CA PRO A 181 1.59 26.30 7.52
C PRO A 181 1.40 26.98 8.88
N TYR A 182 0.74 26.31 9.81
CA TYR A 182 0.55 26.79 11.16
C TYR A 182 1.88 26.93 11.90
N LEU A 183 2.73 25.88 11.89
CA LEU A 183 4.04 25.88 12.54
C LEU A 183 5.01 26.90 11.92
N GLU A 184 4.97 27.07 10.59
CA GLU A 184 5.76 28.08 9.88
C GLU A 184 5.31 29.50 10.27
N ASN A 185 4.02 29.75 10.43
CA ASN A 185 3.50 31.05 10.88
C ASN A 185 3.84 31.34 12.34
N ARG A 186 3.77 30.32 13.20
CA ARG A 186 4.07 30.41 14.64
C ARG A 186 5.55 30.66 14.94
N ASN A 187 6.43 29.95 14.25
CA ASN A 187 7.84 29.82 14.60
C ASN A 187 8.80 30.41 13.53
N GLY A 188 8.27 30.78 12.35
CA GLY A 188 9.05 31.18 11.18
C GLY A 188 9.47 29.98 10.31
N LYS A 189 9.81 30.25 9.03
CA LYS A 189 10.09 29.20 8.04
C LYS A 189 11.24 28.25 8.41
N ASP A 190 12.22 28.74 9.16
CA ASP A 190 13.44 27.98 9.52
C ASP A 190 13.34 27.30 10.89
N TRP A 191 12.13 27.16 11.42
CA TRP A 191 11.91 26.70 12.79
C TRP A 191 12.49 25.30 13.07
N GLU A 192 12.35 24.37 12.14
CA GLU A 192 12.89 23.00 12.30
C GLU A 192 14.40 22.99 12.44
N SER A 193 15.09 23.80 11.62
CA SER A 193 16.55 23.92 11.67
C SER A 193 17.02 24.56 12.97
N LYS A 194 16.30 25.57 13.46
CA LYS A 194 16.58 26.22 14.75
C LYS A 194 16.37 25.25 15.91
N MET A 195 15.25 24.56 15.93
CA MET A 195 14.94 23.54 16.95
C MET A 195 16.00 22.43 16.98
N LYS A 196 16.37 21.87 15.83
CA LYS A 196 17.42 20.86 15.74
C LYS A 196 18.75 21.34 16.31
N LYS A 197 19.19 22.54 15.97
CA LYS A 197 20.41 23.12 16.51
C LYS A 197 20.37 23.33 18.05
N GLU A 198 19.21 23.71 18.59
CA GLU A 198 19.04 23.84 20.05
C GLU A 198 19.15 22.48 20.75
N ILE A 199 18.55 21.44 20.16
CA ILE A 199 18.61 20.05 20.66
C ILE A 199 20.03 19.50 20.59
N GLU A 200 20.75 19.70 19.47
CA GLU A 200 22.14 19.26 19.31
C GLU A 200 23.05 19.84 20.38
N LYS A 201 22.95 21.14 20.68
CA LYS A 201 23.70 21.79 21.77
C LYS A 201 23.45 21.17 23.16
N ILE A 202 22.25 20.64 23.40
CA ILE A 202 21.95 19.94 24.66
C ILE A 202 22.59 18.55 24.65
N LYS A 203 22.53 17.84 23.53
CA LYS A 203 23.12 16.51 23.37
C LYS A 203 24.63 16.52 23.52
N GLU A 204 25.31 17.50 22.91
CA GLU A 204 26.78 17.70 23.04
C GLU A 204 27.23 17.96 24.47
N LYS A 205 26.41 18.65 25.28
CA LYS A 205 26.73 18.95 26.70
C LYS A 205 26.41 17.78 27.63
N SER A 206 25.79 16.74 27.16
CA SER A 206 25.35 15.58 27.96
C SER A 206 26.19 14.31 27.70
N LEU A 207 27.09 14.36 26.73
CA LEU A 207 28.16 13.40 26.48
C LEU A 207 29.42 13.79 27.23
#